data_ac486c0ff40066c94a9e49ef1b5a3a89
#
_entry.id   ac486c0ff40066c94a9e49ef1b5a3a89
#
_cell.length_a   1.000
_cell.length_b   1.000
_cell.length_c   1.000
_cell.angle_alpha   90.00
_cell.angle_beta   90.00
_cell.angle_gamma   90.00
#
_symmetry.space_group_name_H-M   'P 1'
#
loop_
_entity.id
_entity.type
_entity.pdbx_description
1 polymer ?
#
loop_
_entity_poly.entity_id
_entity_poly.type
_entity_poly.pdbx_seq_one_letter_code
_entity_poly.pdbx_strand_id
1 'polypeptide(L)'
;MPFDSIFRPGLFAGQTHVVTGAGSGIGRCTAHELASLGATVVLVGRKPERLERVRDEITDAGGTAHAIPCDIREEAQVQAMVGAALDRTGRIDGLINNAGGQFAAPLASISGKGWDTVVRTNLTGGFLCARECYTRWMNEHGGVIVNIVADMWGSMPGMGHSGAARAGMVSFTETSAIEWAASGVRVNAVAPGWIASSGFDTYPEWMHRFLRLLSLAVPLQRLGTESEVSAAICFLLSPAAAFISGTVLRVDGAAPNAKLASPLSAMAADAERAAAEGRQPWPLPAHDRSRPWNGFHLAEEPRVFRNR
;
A
#
# COMPACT_ATOMS: atom_id res chain seq x y z
N MET A 1 -5.79 -18.69 -8.61
CA MET A 1 -4.76 -18.62 -9.69
C MET A 1 -3.48 -18.11 -9.07
N PRO A 2 -2.30 -18.66 -9.41
CA PRO A 2 -1.04 -18.17 -8.91
C PRO A 2 -0.82 -16.71 -9.32
N PHE A 3 -0.11 -15.96 -8.48
CA PHE A 3 0.27 -14.57 -8.80
C PHE A 3 1.37 -14.58 -9.88
N ASP A 4 1.19 -13.81 -10.94
CA ASP A 4 2.19 -13.65 -12.00
C ASP A 4 2.91 -12.31 -11.82
N SER A 5 4.11 -12.36 -11.23
CA SER A 5 4.93 -11.17 -10.97
C SER A 5 5.83 -10.85 -12.15
N ILE A 6 6.11 -9.56 -12.35
CA ILE A 6 7.11 -9.10 -13.35
C ILE A 6 8.56 -9.35 -12.89
N PHE A 7 8.75 -9.71 -11.64
CA PHE A 7 10.08 -10.02 -11.12
C PHE A 7 10.45 -11.49 -11.37
N ARG A 8 11.74 -11.77 -11.38
CA ARG A 8 12.20 -13.16 -11.56
C ARG A 8 11.73 -14.05 -10.42
N PRO A 9 11.30 -15.30 -10.69
CA PRO A 9 10.97 -16.26 -9.65
C PRO A 9 12.11 -16.45 -8.64
N GLY A 10 11.76 -16.63 -7.37
CA GLY A 10 12.74 -16.84 -6.30
C GLY A 10 13.51 -15.61 -5.84
N LEU A 11 13.09 -14.41 -6.25
CA LEU A 11 13.77 -13.14 -5.85
C LEU A 11 13.92 -13.01 -4.34
N PHE A 12 12.94 -13.46 -3.57
CA PHE A 12 12.91 -13.40 -2.10
C PHE A 12 13.02 -14.79 -1.43
N ALA A 13 13.54 -15.79 -2.15
CA ALA A 13 13.72 -17.13 -1.59
C ALA A 13 14.59 -17.09 -0.31
N GLY A 14 14.12 -17.75 0.76
CA GLY A 14 14.80 -17.80 2.04
C GLY A 14 14.67 -16.53 2.89
N GLN A 15 13.86 -15.55 2.48
CA GLN A 15 13.56 -14.35 3.24
C GLN A 15 12.18 -14.43 3.91
N THR A 16 12.02 -13.72 5.02
CA THR A 16 10.74 -13.54 5.73
C THR A 16 10.32 -12.07 5.70
N HIS A 17 9.10 -11.82 5.23
CA HIS A 17 8.53 -10.48 5.18
C HIS A 17 7.26 -10.37 6.01
N VAL A 18 7.21 -9.40 6.91
CA VAL A 18 6.02 -9.07 7.70
C VAL A 18 5.18 -8.04 6.95
N VAL A 19 3.90 -8.34 6.70
CA VAL A 19 2.97 -7.43 6.02
C VAL A 19 1.83 -7.08 6.96
N THR A 20 1.76 -5.82 7.40
CA THR A 20 0.65 -5.35 8.23
C THR A 20 -0.54 -4.95 7.33
N GLY A 21 -1.78 -5.18 7.82
CA GLY A 21 -2.98 -4.98 7.00
C GLY A 21 -3.12 -5.98 5.85
N ALA A 22 -2.53 -7.18 6.00
CA ALA A 22 -2.45 -8.20 4.94
C ALA A 22 -3.79 -8.87 4.57
N GLY A 23 -4.87 -8.61 5.31
CA GLY A 23 -6.16 -9.28 5.06
C GLY A 23 -6.97 -8.75 3.87
N SER A 24 -6.55 -7.67 3.20
CA SER A 24 -7.27 -7.06 2.08
C SER A 24 -6.39 -6.05 1.33
N GLY A 25 -6.85 -5.62 0.16
CA GLY A 25 -6.29 -4.49 -0.56
C GLY A 25 -4.82 -4.66 -0.92
N ILE A 26 -4.08 -3.58 -0.90
CA ILE A 26 -2.65 -3.52 -1.22
C ILE A 26 -1.85 -4.54 -0.38
N GLY A 27 -2.16 -4.66 0.93
CA GLY A 27 -1.44 -5.60 1.81
C GLY A 27 -1.64 -7.06 1.42
N ARG A 28 -2.87 -7.47 1.05
CA ARG A 28 -3.14 -8.83 0.54
C ARG A 28 -2.40 -9.05 -0.78
N CYS A 29 -2.48 -8.11 -1.72
CA CYS A 29 -1.80 -8.21 -3.00
C CYS A 29 -0.28 -8.33 -2.82
N THR A 30 0.33 -7.49 -1.98
CA THR A 30 1.76 -7.55 -1.65
C THR A 30 2.15 -8.88 -1.02
N ALA A 31 1.33 -9.43 -0.12
CA ALA A 31 1.59 -10.72 0.50
C ALA A 31 1.64 -11.85 -0.54
N HIS A 32 0.71 -11.86 -1.50
CA HIS A 32 0.71 -12.83 -2.59
C HIS A 32 1.93 -12.67 -3.51
N GLU A 33 2.28 -11.44 -3.89
CA GLU A 33 3.44 -11.20 -4.75
C GLU A 33 4.72 -11.66 -4.08
N LEU A 34 4.94 -11.30 -2.82
CA LEU A 34 6.11 -11.76 -2.05
C LEU A 34 6.19 -13.28 -1.97
N ALA A 35 5.07 -13.95 -1.66
CA ALA A 35 5.01 -15.41 -1.60
C ALA A 35 5.28 -16.05 -2.97
N SER A 36 4.75 -15.50 -4.07
CA SER A 36 5.03 -15.97 -5.43
C SER A 36 6.50 -15.84 -5.82
N LEU A 37 7.20 -14.88 -5.21
CA LEU A 37 8.64 -14.65 -5.38
C LEU A 37 9.51 -15.46 -4.40
N GLY A 38 8.90 -16.38 -3.63
CA GLY A 38 9.60 -17.34 -2.77
C GLY A 38 9.80 -16.89 -1.31
N ALA A 39 9.21 -15.76 -0.90
CA ALA A 39 9.26 -15.33 0.49
C ALA A 39 8.36 -16.17 1.39
N THR A 40 8.76 -16.34 2.66
CA THR A 40 7.82 -16.63 3.74
C THR A 40 7.15 -15.33 4.18
N VAL A 41 5.81 -15.29 4.22
CA VAL A 41 5.07 -14.07 4.53
C VAL A 41 4.35 -14.18 5.86
N VAL A 42 4.59 -13.24 6.76
CA VAL A 42 3.86 -13.09 8.01
C VAL A 42 2.72 -12.08 7.79
N LEU A 43 1.49 -12.58 7.80
CA LEU A 43 0.27 -11.83 7.56
C LEU A 43 -0.24 -11.25 8.88
N VAL A 44 -0.25 -9.93 9.01
CA VAL A 44 -0.63 -9.23 10.26
C VAL A 44 -1.88 -8.37 10.04
N GLY A 45 -2.82 -8.45 10.99
CA GLY A 45 -4.04 -7.65 10.96
C GLY A 45 -4.99 -8.03 12.10
N ARG A 46 -6.08 -7.28 12.26
CA ARG A 46 -7.00 -7.45 13.41
C ARG A 46 -8.03 -8.56 13.25
N LYS A 47 -8.31 -8.99 12.02
CA LYS A 47 -9.39 -9.94 11.71
C LYS A 47 -8.79 -11.30 11.32
N PRO A 48 -8.79 -12.29 12.26
CA PRO A 48 -8.18 -13.59 12.02
C PRO A 48 -8.72 -14.27 10.76
N GLU A 49 -10.04 -14.24 10.56
CA GLU A 49 -10.72 -14.88 9.44
C GLU A 49 -10.27 -14.37 8.06
N ARG A 50 -9.86 -13.09 7.98
CA ARG A 50 -9.31 -12.53 6.75
C ARG A 50 -7.87 -12.94 6.51
N LEU A 51 -7.08 -13.03 7.57
CA LEU A 51 -5.68 -13.45 7.48
C LEU A 51 -5.58 -14.93 7.12
N GLU A 52 -6.43 -15.76 7.74
CA GLU A 52 -6.50 -17.20 7.46
C GLU A 52 -6.88 -17.46 6.01
N ARG A 53 -7.88 -16.73 5.49
CA ARG A 53 -8.23 -16.82 4.08
C ARG A 53 -7.04 -16.50 3.17
N VAL A 54 -6.30 -15.41 3.43
CA VAL A 54 -5.14 -15.03 2.61
C VAL A 54 -4.01 -16.04 2.75
N ARG A 55 -3.79 -16.60 3.96
CA ARG A 55 -2.84 -17.69 4.17
C ARG A 55 -3.20 -18.90 3.30
N ASP A 56 -4.45 -19.31 3.33
CA ASP A 56 -4.92 -20.49 2.58
C ASP A 56 -4.76 -20.24 1.06
N GLU A 57 -5.14 -19.07 0.57
CA GLU A 57 -4.93 -18.67 -0.84
C GLU A 57 -3.45 -18.76 -1.27
N ILE A 58 -2.53 -18.29 -0.41
CA ILE A 58 -1.08 -18.37 -0.66
C ILE A 58 -0.60 -19.82 -0.61
N THR A 59 -1.07 -20.60 0.35
CA THR A 59 -0.68 -22.01 0.51
C THR A 59 -1.19 -22.86 -0.67
N ASP A 60 -2.42 -22.64 -1.10
CA ASP A 60 -3.01 -23.32 -2.27
C ASP A 60 -2.26 -22.97 -3.57
N ALA A 61 -1.65 -21.78 -3.63
CA ALA A 61 -0.78 -21.38 -4.73
C ALA A 61 0.68 -21.89 -4.60
N GLY A 62 1.00 -22.67 -3.56
CA GLY A 62 2.33 -23.23 -3.31
C GLY A 62 3.29 -22.33 -2.55
N GLY A 63 2.83 -21.19 -2.02
CA GLY A 63 3.62 -20.28 -1.21
C GLY A 63 3.59 -20.63 0.28
N THR A 64 4.31 -19.87 1.09
CA THR A 64 4.37 -20.03 2.56
C THR A 64 3.91 -18.77 3.26
N ALA A 65 2.89 -18.88 4.12
CA ALA A 65 2.38 -17.75 4.90
C ALA A 65 1.94 -18.15 6.30
N HIS A 66 2.10 -17.23 7.26
CA HIS A 66 1.69 -17.38 8.66
C HIS A 66 0.76 -16.24 9.07
N ALA A 67 -0.45 -16.54 9.49
CA ALA A 67 -1.40 -15.56 10.02
C ALA A 67 -1.11 -15.28 11.50
N ILE A 68 -0.92 -14.00 11.84
CA ILE A 68 -0.73 -13.54 13.23
C ILE A 68 -1.67 -12.36 13.49
N PRO A 69 -2.79 -12.58 14.19
CA PRO A 69 -3.69 -11.50 14.60
C PRO A 69 -2.97 -10.48 15.50
N CYS A 70 -3.08 -9.19 15.15
CA CYS A 70 -2.49 -8.10 15.93
C CYS A 70 -3.22 -6.79 15.63
N ASP A 71 -3.54 -6.04 16.67
CA ASP A 71 -3.84 -4.61 16.56
C ASP A 71 -2.54 -3.82 16.75
N ILE A 72 -2.03 -3.25 15.67
CA ILE A 72 -0.74 -2.52 15.69
C ILE A 72 -0.76 -1.25 16.55
N ARG A 73 -1.95 -0.82 17.03
CA ARG A 73 -2.10 0.31 17.94
C ARG A 73 -1.73 -0.04 19.39
N GLU A 74 -1.62 -1.33 19.69
CA GLU A 74 -1.37 -1.87 21.02
C GLU A 74 0.04 -2.44 21.07
N GLU A 75 0.95 -1.74 21.76
CA GLU A 75 2.38 -2.07 21.82
C GLU A 75 2.64 -3.51 22.27
N ALA A 76 1.95 -3.98 23.30
CA ALA A 76 2.11 -5.36 23.78
C ALA A 76 1.72 -6.41 22.73
N GLN A 77 0.73 -6.12 21.87
CA GLN A 77 0.37 -7.02 20.78
C GLN A 77 1.44 -7.00 19.67
N VAL A 78 2.03 -5.83 19.39
CA VAL A 78 3.15 -5.72 18.42
C VAL A 78 4.36 -6.52 18.90
N GLN A 79 4.71 -6.41 20.18
CA GLN A 79 5.79 -7.19 20.79
C GLN A 79 5.54 -8.71 20.67
N ALA A 80 4.32 -9.14 20.99
CA ALA A 80 3.92 -10.54 20.88
C ALA A 80 3.94 -11.02 19.41
N MET A 81 3.48 -10.18 18.47
CA MET A 81 3.46 -10.50 17.04
C MET A 81 4.87 -10.69 16.48
N VAL A 82 5.82 -9.78 16.78
CA VAL A 82 7.21 -9.88 16.33
C VAL A 82 7.88 -11.11 16.95
N GLY A 83 7.64 -11.40 18.25
CA GLY A 83 8.09 -12.63 18.90
C GLY A 83 7.61 -13.87 18.17
N ALA A 84 6.29 -13.97 17.95
CA ALA A 84 5.69 -15.12 17.27
C ALA A 84 6.15 -15.24 15.80
N ALA A 85 6.47 -14.14 15.12
CA ALA A 85 7.07 -14.17 13.79
C ALA A 85 8.47 -14.81 13.83
N LEU A 86 9.33 -14.35 14.74
CA LEU A 86 10.68 -14.88 14.91
C LEU A 86 10.68 -16.36 15.35
N ASP A 87 9.79 -16.75 16.27
CA ASP A 87 9.65 -18.14 16.72
C ASP A 87 9.28 -19.09 15.57
N ARG A 88 8.49 -18.62 14.59
CA ARG A 88 8.01 -19.42 13.46
C ARG A 88 8.99 -19.46 12.29
N THR A 89 9.73 -18.37 12.05
CA THR A 89 10.50 -18.19 10.82
C THR A 89 12.00 -18.02 11.06
N GLY A 90 12.40 -17.76 12.29
CA GLY A 90 13.79 -17.54 12.69
C GLY A 90 14.42 -16.24 12.18
N ARG A 91 13.69 -15.43 11.40
CA ARG A 91 14.20 -14.18 10.78
C ARG A 91 13.11 -13.22 10.35
N ILE A 92 13.45 -11.94 10.21
CA ILE A 92 12.60 -10.89 9.61
C ILE A 92 13.48 -10.02 8.71
N ASP A 93 13.42 -10.24 7.40
CA ASP A 93 14.21 -9.50 6.41
C ASP A 93 13.52 -8.22 5.94
N GLY A 94 12.20 -8.21 5.98
CA GLY A 94 11.43 -7.03 5.57
C GLY A 94 10.18 -6.80 6.41
N LEU A 95 9.83 -5.52 6.55
CA LEU A 95 8.57 -5.09 7.14
C LEU A 95 7.84 -4.16 6.18
N ILE A 96 6.58 -4.46 5.90
CA ILE A 96 5.68 -3.61 5.14
C ILE A 96 4.63 -3.03 6.08
N ASN A 97 4.81 -1.77 6.48
CA ASN A 97 3.85 -1.01 7.26
C ASN A 97 2.71 -0.52 6.37
N ASN A 98 1.80 -1.45 6.02
CA ASN A 98 0.67 -1.15 5.15
C ASN A 98 -0.65 -0.95 5.92
N ALA A 99 -0.77 -1.47 7.14
CA ALA A 99 -1.99 -1.28 7.92
C ALA A 99 -2.32 0.20 8.08
N GLY A 100 -3.52 0.57 7.71
CA GLY A 100 -3.99 1.94 7.75
C GLY A 100 -5.51 2.03 7.74
N GLY A 101 -6.02 3.23 7.93
CA GLY A 101 -7.45 3.51 7.87
C GLY A 101 -7.72 4.99 8.02
N GLN A 102 -8.83 5.41 7.45
CA GLN A 102 -9.27 6.80 7.48
C GLN A 102 -10.78 6.88 7.27
N PHE A 103 -11.35 8.02 7.53
CA PHE A 103 -12.74 8.34 7.21
C PHE A 103 -12.82 9.78 6.68
N ALA A 104 -13.81 10.05 5.85
CA ALA A 104 -14.01 11.39 5.31
C ALA A 104 -14.82 12.25 6.31
N ALA A 105 -14.25 13.40 6.69
CA ALA A 105 -14.93 14.43 7.47
C ALA A 105 -14.27 15.79 7.28
N PRO A 106 -15.04 16.89 7.30
CA PRO A 106 -14.47 18.23 7.41
C PRO A 106 -13.58 18.35 8.66
N LEU A 107 -12.46 19.05 8.56
CA LEU A 107 -11.48 19.14 9.65
C LEU A 107 -12.10 19.57 10.99
N ALA A 108 -12.99 20.56 10.96
CA ALA A 108 -13.69 21.04 12.15
C ALA A 108 -14.64 20.02 12.78
N SER A 109 -15.05 18.99 12.05
CA SER A 109 -15.96 17.93 12.51
C SER A 109 -15.24 16.67 13.02
N ILE A 110 -13.92 16.63 12.92
CA ILE A 110 -13.13 15.49 13.42
C ILE A 110 -13.04 15.60 14.94
N SER A 111 -13.61 14.63 15.66
CA SER A 111 -13.46 14.55 17.11
C SER A 111 -12.03 14.17 17.51
N GLY A 112 -11.60 14.55 18.75
CA GLY A 112 -10.31 14.13 19.29
C GLY A 112 -10.11 12.60 19.20
N LYS A 113 -11.12 11.80 19.57
CA LYS A 113 -11.09 10.33 19.45
C LYS A 113 -10.92 9.86 17.98
N GLY A 114 -11.59 10.53 17.04
CA GLY A 114 -11.46 10.21 15.61
C GLY A 114 -10.05 10.53 15.09
N TRP A 115 -9.52 11.68 15.48
CA TRP A 115 -8.14 12.09 15.19
C TRP A 115 -7.13 11.06 15.73
N ASP A 116 -7.20 10.76 17.02
CA ASP A 116 -6.29 9.82 17.70
C ASP A 116 -6.35 8.42 17.08
N THR A 117 -7.54 7.94 16.71
CA THR A 117 -7.70 6.63 16.09
C THR A 117 -6.93 6.53 14.78
N VAL A 118 -6.99 7.59 13.94
CA VAL A 118 -6.32 7.59 12.65
C VAL A 118 -4.81 7.78 12.82
N VAL A 119 -4.37 8.69 13.69
CA VAL A 119 -2.95 8.91 13.99
C VAL A 119 -2.33 7.65 14.61
N ARG A 120 -3.00 7.01 15.56
CA ARG A 120 -2.52 5.75 16.18
C ARG A 120 -2.39 4.63 15.15
N THR A 121 -3.29 4.54 14.17
CA THR A 121 -3.21 3.50 13.14
C THR A 121 -2.16 3.81 12.08
N ASN A 122 -2.17 5.04 11.54
CA ASN A 122 -1.39 5.38 10.35
C ASN A 122 0.04 5.87 10.65
N LEU A 123 0.33 6.21 11.91
CA LEU A 123 1.66 6.68 12.33
C LEU A 123 2.19 5.85 13.50
N THR A 124 1.54 5.90 14.67
CA THR A 124 2.05 5.24 15.88
C THR A 124 2.23 3.74 15.69
N GLY A 125 1.24 3.05 15.09
CA GLY A 125 1.31 1.60 14.86
C GLY A 125 2.45 1.20 13.91
N GLY A 126 2.68 1.99 12.86
CA GLY A 126 3.82 1.77 11.95
C GLY A 126 5.17 1.97 12.67
N PHE A 127 5.28 3.00 13.50
CA PHE A 127 6.45 3.22 14.36
C PHE A 127 6.68 2.03 15.31
N LEU A 128 5.65 1.56 16.02
CA LEU A 128 5.77 0.44 16.95
C LEU A 128 6.25 -0.84 16.23
N CYS A 129 5.67 -1.17 15.08
CA CYS A 129 6.09 -2.33 14.29
C CYS A 129 7.54 -2.20 13.80
N ALA A 130 7.91 -1.03 13.28
CA ALA A 130 9.26 -0.78 12.79
C ALA A 130 10.31 -0.87 13.91
N ARG A 131 10.04 -0.20 15.04
CA ARG A 131 10.92 -0.21 16.21
C ARG A 131 11.12 -1.64 16.73
N GLU A 132 10.05 -2.41 16.86
CA GLU A 132 10.12 -3.77 17.41
C GLU A 132 10.86 -4.72 16.46
N CYS A 133 10.63 -4.66 15.15
CA CYS A 133 11.39 -5.43 14.17
C CYS A 133 12.88 -5.03 14.17
N TYR A 134 13.16 -3.73 14.28
CA TYR A 134 14.53 -3.22 14.36
C TYR A 134 15.23 -3.73 15.62
N THR A 135 14.68 -3.50 16.80
CA THR A 135 15.33 -3.79 18.08
C THR A 135 15.51 -5.28 18.35
N ARG A 136 14.63 -6.13 17.82
CA ARG A 136 14.70 -7.58 18.07
C ARG A 136 15.42 -8.38 16.97
N TRP A 137 15.63 -7.79 15.81
CA TRP A 137 16.25 -8.52 14.70
C TRP A 137 17.12 -7.66 13.80
N MET A 138 16.57 -6.59 13.20
CA MET A 138 17.23 -5.90 12.09
C MET A 138 18.48 -5.11 12.52
N ASN A 139 18.60 -4.70 13.78
CA ASN A 139 19.78 -4.01 14.30
C ASN A 139 21.07 -4.85 14.17
N GLU A 140 20.97 -6.17 14.20
CA GLU A 140 22.12 -7.10 14.09
C GLU A 140 22.23 -7.77 12.72
N HIS A 141 21.11 -7.86 11.98
CA HIS A 141 21.05 -8.66 10.75
C HIS A 141 20.79 -7.83 9.49
N GLY A 142 20.56 -6.53 9.63
CA GLY A 142 20.07 -5.70 8.53
C GLY A 142 18.61 -5.97 8.17
N GLY A 143 18.11 -5.30 7.15
CA GLY A 143 16.73 -5.50 6.68
C GLY A 143 16.21 -4.34 5.86
N VAL A 144 14.94 -4.44 5.47
CA VAL A 144 14.27 -3.38 4.70
C VAL A 144 12.88 -3.08 5.27
N ILE A 145 12.58 -1.81 5.47
CA ILE A 145 11.26 -1.35 5.88
C ILE A 145 10.64 -0.51 4.78
N VAL A 146 9.40 -0.82 4.41
CA VAL A 146 8.60 -0.05 3.46
C VAL A 146 7.34 0.44 4.14
N ASN A 147 7.20 1.76 4.28
CA ASN A 147 6.05 2.41 4.88
C ASN A 147 5.06 2.82 3.80
N ILE A 148 3.79 2.42 3.91
CA ILE A 148 2.75 2.90 3.02
C ILE A 148 2.22 4.22 3.57
N VAL A 149 2.38 5.27 2.77
CA VAL A 149 1.83 6.59 3.04
C VAL A 149 0.66 6.88 2.09
N ALA A 150 0.48 8.11 1.65
CA ALA A 150 -0.53 8.48 0.67
C ALA A 150 -0.05 9.71 -0.11
N ASP A 151 -0.69 10.00 -1.22
CA ASP A 151 -0.57 11.30 -1.86
C ASP A 151 -1.13 12.39 -0.94
N MET A 152 -0.26 13.19 -0.36
CA MET A 152 -0.61 14.23 0.62
C MET A 152 0.00 15.60 0.28
N TRP A 153 0.82 15.69 -0.77
CA TRP A 153 1.57 16.92 -1.10
C TRP A 153 0.70 18.09 -1.56
N GLY A 154 -0.47 17.79 -2.12
CA GLY A 154 -1.49 18.77 -2.44
C GLY A 154 -2.49 19.03 -1.31
N SER A 155 -2.16 18.63 -0.05
CA SER A 155 -3.07 18.55 1.09
C SER A 155 -4.12 17.41 0.96
N MET A 156 -4.85 17.13 2.05
CA MET A 156 -5.92 16.10 2.06
C MET A 156 -7.23 16.68 2.64
N PRO A 157 -7.92 17.57 1.89
CA PRO A 157 -9.21 18.11 2.34
C PRO A 157 -10.22 16.98 2.60
N GLY A 158 -10.92 17.06 3.74
CA GLY A 158 -11.83 16.01 4.18
C GLY A 158 -11.15 14.79 4.84
N MET A 159 -9.81 14.73 4.90
CA MET A 159 -9.04 13.68 5.54
C MET A 159 -7.80 14.22 6.27
N GLY A 160 -7.92 15.39 6.92
CA GLY A 160 -6.78 16.09 7.52
C GLY A 160 -6.00 15.29 8.57
N HIS A 161 -6.66 14.43 9.36
CA HIS A 161 -6.01 13.52 10.30
C HIS A 161 -5.12 12.48 9.59
N SER A 162 -5.56 11.96 8.44
CA SER A 162 -4.76 11.03 7.64
C SER A 162 -3.56 11.75 7.01
N GLY A 163 -3.77 12.95 6.45
CA GLY A 163 -2.68 13.77 5.89
C GLY A 163 -1.59 14.06 6.91
N ALA A 164 -1.97 14.47 8.13
CA ALA A 164 -1.03 14.72 9.22
C ALA A 164 -0.25 13.45 9.62
N ALA A 165 -0.95 12.31 9.77
CA ALA A 165 -0.32 11.04 10.12
C ALA A 165 0.66 10.54 9.03
N ARG A 166 0.29 10.69 7.75
CA ARG A 166 1.13 10.29 6.62
C ARG A 166 2.35 11.19 6.44
N ALA A 167 2.22 12.50 6.70
CA ALA A 167 3.36 13.42 6.75
C ALA A 167 4.32 13.05 7.87
N GLY A 168 3.80 12.72 9.07
CA GLY A 168 4.61 12.20 10.17
C GLY A 168 5.33 10.90 9.81
N MET A 169 4.69 10.00 9.07
CA MET A 169 5.32 8.75 8.61
C MET A 169 6.43 9.01 7.57
N VAL A 170 6.33 10.04 6.74
CA VAL A 170 7.44 10.45 5.85
C VAL A 170 8.63 10.91 6.67
N SER A 171 8.41 11.81 7.63
CA SER A 171 9.48 12.27 8.54
C SER A 171 10.11 11.10 9.32
N PHE A 172 9.29 10.15 9.81
CA PHE A 172 9.80 8.94 10.45
C PHE A 172 10.64 8.09 9.49
N THR A 173 10.21 7.95 8.22
CA THR A 173 10.97 7.21 7.18
C THR A 173 12.35 7.81 6.97
N GLU A 174 12.43 9.13 6.82
CA GLU A 174 13.70 9.84 6.61
C GLU A 174 14.62 9.74 7.84
N THR A 175 14.08 9.94 9.03
CA THR A 175 14.84 9.85 10.29
C THR A 175 15.38 8.44 10.52
N SER A 176 14.53 7.42 10.44
CA SER A 176 14.92 6.03 10.66
C SER A 176 15.88 5.51 9.59
N ALA A 177 15.79 6.00 8.36
CA ALA A 177 16.75 5.68 7.30
C ALA A 177 18.18 6.15 7.65
N ILE A 178 18.31 7.27 8.35
CA ILE A 178 19.61 7.78 8.81
C ILE A 178 20.08 7.00 10.05
N GLU A 179 19.21 6.89 11.08
CA GLU A 179 19.59 6.31 12.35
C GLU A 179 19.93 4.81 12.26
N TRP A 180 19.25 4.08 11.36
CA TRP A 180 19.42 2.63 11.23
C TRP A 180 20.34 2.20 10.08
N ALA A 181 20.90 3.16 9.33
CA ALA A 181 21.80 2.88 8.22
C ALA A 181 23.04 2.07 8.63
N ALA A 182 23.64 2.38 9.79
CA ALA A 182 24.81 1.66 10.29
C ALA A 182 24.55 0.17 10.57
N SER A 183 23.28 -0.20 10.82
CA SER A 183 22.84 -1.59 10.99
C SER A 183 22.52 -2.28 9.65
N GLY A 184 22.75 -1.63 8.51
CA GLY A 184 22.39 -2.17 7.19
C GLY A 184 20.88 -2.17 6.93
N VAL A 185 20.10 -1.35 7.63
CA VAL A 185 18.65 -1.26 7.44
C VAL A 185 18.32 -0.12 6.48
N ARG A 186 17.58 -0.41 5.42
CA ARG A 186 17.01 0.60 4.53
C ARG A 186 15.56 0.87 4.90
N VAL A 187 15.16 2.11 4.94
CA VAL A 187 13.77 2.50 5.23
C VAL A 187 13.28 3.44 4.14
N ASN A 188 12.21 3.07 3.46
CA ASN A 188 11.60 3.86 2.40
C ASN A 188 10.09 3.91 2.57
N ALA A 189 9.42 4.77 1.82
CA ALA A 189 7.98 4.82 1.75
C ALA A 189 7.46 4.67 0.32
N VAL A 190 6.25 4.15 0.18
CA VAL A 190 5.46 4.19 -1.06
C VAL A 190 4.24 5.05 -0.81
N ALA A 191 3.97 5.97 -1.73
CA ALA A 191 2.80 6.84 -1.71
C ALA A 191 1.84 6.47 -2.85
N PRO A 192 0.84 5.61 -2.57
CA PRO A 192 -0.20 5.33 -3.54
C PRO A 192 -1.09 6.57 -3.77
N GLY A 193 -1.47 6.81 -5.02
CA GLY A 193 -2.54 7.73 -5.37
C GLY A 193 -3.91 7.06 -5.26
N TRP A 194 -4.75 7.26 -6.27
CA TRP A 194 -6.07 6.65 -6.34
C TRP A 194 -5.96 5.21 -6.86
N ILE A 195 -6.06 4.24 -5.95
CA ILE A 195 -5.93 2.81 -6.25
C ILE A 195 -7.28 2.13 -6.18
N ALA A 196 -7.67 1.42 -7.24
CA ALA A 196 -8.88 0.63 -7.28
C ALA A 196 -8.74 -0.59 -6.35
N SER A 197 -9.18 -0.43 -5.10
CA SER A 197 -9.11 -1.47 -4.08
C SER A 197 -10.43 -1.58 -3.33
N SER A 198 -10.64 -2.71 -2.63
CA SER A 198 -11.81 -2.92 -1.76
C SER A 198 -11.94 -1.87 -0.64
N GLY A 199 -10.92 -1.05 -0.42
CA GLY A 199 -11.01 0.12 0.46
C GLY A 199 -12.10 1.10 0.04
N PHE A 200 -12.39 1.22 -1.25
CA PHE A 200 -13.46 2.08 -1.76
C PHE A 200 -14.87 1.63 -1.32
N ASP A 201 -15.08 0.36 -1.10
CA ASP A 201 -16.36 -0.16 -0.62
C ASP A 201 -16.69 0.27 0.83
N THR A 202 -15.70 0.81 1.55
CA THR A 202 -15.88 1.32 2.92
C THR A 202 -16.39 2.77 2.98
N TYR A 203 -16.37 3.48 1.85
CA TYR A 203 -16.86 4.85 1.78
C TYR A 203 -18.40 4.88 1.70
N PRO A 204 -19.04 5.95 2.22
CA PRO A 204 -20.49 6.13 2.11
C PRO A 204 -20.97 6.14 0.66
N GLU A 205 -22.18 5.66 0.41
CA GLU A 205 -22.76 5.52 -0.94
C GLU A 205 -22.77 6.83 -1.73
N TRP A 206 -23.00 7.97 -1.07
CA TRP A 206 -22.97 9.28 -1.71
C TRP A 206 -21.61 9.63 -2.33
N MET A 207 -20.50 9.05 -1.80
CA MET A 207 -19.17 9.24 -2.36
C MET A 207 -18.92 8.36 -3.60
N HIS A 208 -19.66 7.29 -3.82
CA HIS A 208 -19.41 6.35 -4.91
C HIS A 208 -19.47 7.02 -6.29
N ARG A 209 -20.38 8.00 -6.45
CA ARG A 209 -20.45 8.79 -7.70
C ARG A 209 -19.17 9.62 -7.90
N PHE A 210 -18.63 10.20 -6.84
CA PHE A 210 -17.39 10.96 -6.88
C PHE A 210 -16.19 10.04 -7.15
N LEU A 211 -16.13 8.88 -6.50
CA LEU A 211 -15.06 7.89 -6.73
C LEU A 211 -14.94 7.47 -8.19
N ARG A 212 -16.07 7.35 -8.91
CA ARG A 212 -16.08 7.03 -10.35
C ARG A 212 -15.42 8.12 -11.21
N LEU A 213 -15.41 9.36 -10.73
CA LEU A 213 -14.82 10.50 -11.45
C LEU A 213 -13.33 10.68 -11.12
N LEU A 214 -12.80 9.98 -10.11
CA LEU A 214 -11.40 10.13 -9.70
C LEU A 214 -10.40 9.83 -10.82
N SER A 215 -10.72 8.89 -11.70
CA SER A 215 -9.87 8.60 -12.86
C SER A 215 -9.64 9.81 -13.77
N LEU A 216 -10.61 10.73 -13.83
CA LEU A 216 -10.50 11.97 -14.62
C LEU A 216 -9.52 12.96 -14.00
N ALA A 217 -9.29 12.88 -12.67
CA ALA A 217 -8.33 13.73 -11.97
C ALA A 217 -6.89 13.16 -12.03
N VAL A 218 -6.71 11.95 -12.52
CA VAL A 218 -5.39 11.32 -12.68
C VAL A 218 -4.88 11.58 -14.09
N PRO A 219 -3.68 12.15 -14.30
CA PRO A 219 -3.12 12.38 -15.63
C PRO A 219 -3.06 11.14 -16.52
N LEU A 220 -2.80 9.95 -15.95
CA LEU A 220 -2.86 8.68 -16.67
C LEU A 220 -4.29 8.19 -16.98
N GLN A 221 -5.34 8.99 -16.68
CA GLN A 221 -6.75 8.75 -17.02
C GLN A 221 -7.32 7.41 -16.53
N ARG A 222 -6.74 6.85 -15.46
CA ARG A 222 -7.20 5.63 -14.82
C ARG A 222 -6.83 5.62 -13.33
N LEU A 223 -7.45 4.73 -12.60
CA LEU A 223 -7.00 4.38 -11.26
C LEU A 223 -5.80 3.42 -11.35
N GLY A 224 -4.91 3.47 -10.37
CA GLY A 224 -3.89 2.45 -10.20
C GLY A 224 -4.51 1.13 -9.72
N THR A 225 -3.74 0.05 -9.79
CA THR A 225 -4.09 -1.27 -9.26
C THR A 225 -3.28 -1.58 -8.00
N GLU A 226 -3.77 -2.51 -7.20
CA GLU A 226 -3.04 -3.00 -6.01
C GLU A 226 -1.71 -3.63 -6.41
N SER A 227 -1.64 -4.31 -7.57
CA SER A 227 -0.43 -4.93 -8.09
C SER A 227 0.64 -3.91 -8.54
N GLU A 228 0.25 -2.74 -9.04
CA GLU A 228 1.20 -1.69 -9.38
C GLU A 228 1.87 -1.09 -8.13
N VAL A 229 1.12 -1.01 -7.04
CA VAL A 229 1.69 -0.61 -5.73
C VAL A 229 2.55 -1.72 -5.15
N SER A 230 2.11 -2.97 -5.24
CA SER A 230 2.84 -4.15 -4.78
C SER A 230 4.19 -4.29 -5.50
N ALA A 231 4.23 -4.10 -6.82
CA ALA A 231 5.48 -4.12 -7.59
C ALA A 231 6.48 -3.05 -7.11
N ALA A 232 6.01 -1.84 -6.80
CA ALA A 232 6.85 -0.79 -6.24
C ALA A 232 7.40 -1.16 -4.85
N ILE A 233 6.59 -1.81 -4.02
CA ILE A 233 7.02 -2.34 -2.72
C ILE A 233 8.09 -3.42 -2.92
N CYS A 234 7.86 -4.39 -3.79
CA CYS A 234 8.82 -5.46 -4.10
C CYS A 234 10.13 -4.89 -4.66
N PHE A 235 10.08 -3.87 -5.53
CA PHE A 235 11.29 -3.17 -5.99
C PHE A 235 12.09 -2.60 -4.81
N LEU A 236 11.45 -1.87 -3.90
CA LEU A 236 12.14 -1.26 -2.75
C LEU A 236 12.68 -2.30 -1.76
N LEU A 237 12.04 -3.45 -1.63
CA LEU A 237 12.51 -4.57 -0.81
C LEU A 237 13.71 -5.27 -1.46
N SER A 238 13.80 -5.28 -2.78
CA SER A 238 14.79 -6.04 -3.53
C SER A 238 16.20 -5.45 -3.48
N PRO A 239 17.24 -6.23 -3.86
CA PRO A 239 18.61 -5.72 -4.06
C PRO A 239 18.73 -4.64 -5.13
N ALA A 240 17.77 -4.51 -6.06
CA ALA A 240 17.78 -3.43 -7.06
C ALA A 240 17.68 -2.04 -6.42
N ALA A 241 17.14 -1.94 -5.19
CA ALA A 241 17.06 -0.72 -4.40
C ALA A 241 18.15 -0.61 -3.32
N ALA A 242 19.29 -1.33 -3.46
CA ALA A 242 20.31 -1.42 -2.42
C ALA A 242 20.90 -0.06 -1.99
N PHE A 243 20.87 0.94 -2.85
CA PHE A 243 21.35 2.29 -2.55
C PHE A 243 20.22 3.33 -2.41
N ILE A 244 18.99 2.85 -2.19
CA ILE A 244 17.81 3.69 -1.98
C ILE A 244 17.34 3.56 -0.53
N SER A 245 17.44 4.65 0.25
CA SER A 245 16.97 4.75 1.63
C SER A 245 16.54 6.18 1.93
N GLY A 246 15.48 6.36 2.72
CA GLY A 246 14.94 7.66 3.09
C GLY A 246 14.07 8.31 2.02
N THR A 247 13.67 7.58 0.97
CA THR A 247 12.86 8.15 -0.11
C THR A 247 11.39 7.79 -0.03
N VAL A 248 10.56 8.59 -0.70
CA VAL A 248 9.16 8.29 -0.95
C VAL A 248 8.94 8.05 -2.43
N LEU A 249 8.63 6.82 -2.79
CA LEU A 249 8.28 6.45 -4.17
C LEU A 249 6.78 6.64 -4.39
N ARG A 250 6.44 7.54 -5.28
CA ARG A 250 5.04 7.83 -5.61
C ARG A 250 4.54 6.88 -6.69
N VAL A 251 3.34 6.28 -6.45
CA VAL A 251 2.63 5.39 -7.38
C VAL A 251 1.22 5.95 -7.56
N ASP A 252 1.11 7.05 -8.28
CA ASP A 252 -0.04 7.95 -8.24
C ASP A 252 -0.54 8.42 -9.61
N GLY A 253 0.04 7.94 -10.70
CA GLY A 253 -0.34 8.36 -12.05
C GLY A 253 -0.11 9.85 -12.31
N ALA A 254 0.82 10.48 -11.58
CA ALA A 254 1.15 11.90 -11.58
C ALA A 254 0.05 12.84 -11.03
N ALA A 255 -0.94 12.30 -10.29
CA ALA A 255 -2.07 13.08 -9.77
C ALA A 255 -1.66 14.34 -8.97
N PRO A 256 -0.66 14.30 -8.04
CA PRO A 256 -0.25 15.49 -7.30
C PRO A 256 0.42 16.58 -8.14
N ASN A 257 0.89 16.23 -9.33
CA ASN A 257 1.52 17.20 -10.24
C ASN A 257 0.48 17.91 -11.13
N ALA A 258 -0.74 17.39 -11.17
CA ALA A 258 -1.83 17.99 -11.93
C ALA A 258 -2.32 19.26 -11.22
N LYS A 259 -2.26 20.39 -11.90
CA LYS A 259 -2.87 21.64 -11.40
C LYS A 259 -4.38 21.55 -11.57
N LEU A 260 -5.12 21.56 -10.47
CA LEU A 260 -6.59 21.47 -10.42
C LEU A 260 -7.35 22.50 -11.27
N ALA A 261 -6.69 23.59 -11.70
CA ALA A 261 -7.38 24.72 -12.32
C ALA A 261 -7.33 24.76 -13.86
N SER A 262 -6.70 23.81 -14.55
CA SER A 262 -6.52 23.96 -16.00
C SER A 262 -6.83 22.75 -16.91
N PRO A 263 -6.64 21.48 -16.51
CA PRO A 263 -6.74 20.41 -17.49
C PRO A 263 -8.13 19.80 -17.64
N LEU A 264 -8.95 19.74 -16.58
CA LEU A 264 -10.23 19.02 -16.66
C LEU A 264 -11.20 19.60 -17.69
N SER A 265 -11.30 20.93 -17.78
CA SER A 265 -12.12 21.56 -18.80
C SER A 265 -11.49 21.47 -20.20
N ALA A 266 -10.17 21.59 -20.30
CA ALA A 266 -9.47 21.44 -21.57
C ALA A 266 -9.46 19.99 -22.05
N MET A 267 -9.32 19.03 -21.14
CA MET A 267 -9.36 17.59 -21.44
C MET A 267 -10.77 17.11 -21.79
N ALA A 268 -11.80 17.61 -21.09
CA ALA A 268 -13.17 17.31 -21.44
C ALA A 268 -13.51 17.88 -22.84
N ALA A 269 -13.10 19.11 -23.13
CA ALA A 269 -13.29 19.75 -24.43
C ALA A 269 -12.48 19.08 -25.56
N ASP A 270 -11.32 18.47 -25.24
CA ASP A 270 -10.55 17.70 -26.21
C ASP A 270 -11.14 16.31 -26.41
N ALA A 271 -11.69 15.69 -25.36
CA ALA A 271 -12.41 14.42 -25.47
C ALA A 271 -13.68 14.56 -26.33
N GLU A 272 -14.45 15.64 -26.15
CA GLU A 272 -15.61 15.94 -26.98
C GLU A 272 -15.23 16.20 -28.45
N ARG A 273 -14.18 16.99 -28.69
CA ARG A 273 -13.66 17.22 -30.04
C ARG A 273 -13.13 15.93 -30.69
N ALA A 274 -12.36 15.14 -29.95
CA ALA A 274 -11.80 13.91 -30.44
C ALA A 274 -12.91 12.91 -30.83
N ALA A 275 -13.95 12.81 -30.00
CA ALA A 275 -15.12 11.99 -30.32
C ALA A 275 -15.85 12.48 -31.59
N ALA A 276 -16.01 13.79 -31.76
CA ALA A 276 -16.62 14.37 -32.96
C ALA A 276 -15.77 14.16 -34.23
N GLU A 277 -14.46 14.09 -34.10
CA GLU A 277 -13.49 13.90 -35.19
C GLU A 277 -13.16 12.41 -35.42
N GLY A 278 -13.78 11.47 -34.70
CA GLY A 278 -13.53 10.03 -34.81
C GLY A 278 -12.09 9.60 -34.43
N ARG A 279 -11.34 10.47 -33.74
CA ARG A 279 -10.03 10.17 -33.19
C ARG A 279 -10.14 9.83 -31.72
N GLN A 280 -9.22 9.02 -31.22
CA GLN A 280 -9.16 8.80 -29.79
C GLN A 280 -8.69 10.09 -29.07
N PRO A 281 -9.43 10.55 -28.05
CA PRO A 281 -8.97 11.64 -27.21
C PRO A 281 -7.74 11.15 -26.48
N TRP A 282 -6.62 11.83 -26.63
CA TRP A 282 -5.37 11.49 -25.97
C TRP A 282 -5.01 10.00 -26.13
N PRO A 283 -3.79 9.61 -26.41
CA PRO A 283 -3.45 8.19 -26.42
C PRO A 283 -3.77 7.64 -25.03
N LEU A 284 -4.91 6.99 -24.91
CA LEU A 284 -5.13 6.10 -23.78
C LEU A 284 -3.90 5.22 -23.75
N PRO A 285 -3.20 5.10 -22.60
CA PRO A 285 -2.16 4.10 -22.50
C PRO A 285 -2.79 2.81 -23.02
N ALA A 286 -2.06 2.07 -23.84
CA ALA A 286 -2.48 0.80 -24.43
C ALA A 286 -2.73 -0.27 -23.33
N HIS A 287 -3.30 0.15 -22.23
CA HIS A 287 -3.63 -0.66 -21.09
C HIS A 287 -5.04 -1.17 -21.32
N ASP A 288 -5.09 -2.34 -21.93
CA ASP A 288 -6.28 -3.15 -21.92
C ASP A 288 -6.68 -3.36 -20.45
N ARG A 289 -7.75 -2.69 -20.03
CA ARG A 289 -8.30 -2.81 -18.67
C ARG A 289 -8.75 -4.24 -18.37
N SER A 290 -8.94 -5.09 -19.39
CA SER A 290 -9.22 -6.50 -19.26
C SER A 290 -7.99 -7.32 -18.91
N ARG A 291 -6.78 -6.76 -19.07
CA ARG A 291 -5.52 -7.36 -18.68
C ARG A 291 -4.85 -6.47 -17.66
N PRO A 292 -5.06 -6.72 -16.37
CA PRO A 292 -4.23 -6.11 -15.34
C PRO A 292 -2.79 -6.47 -15.65
N TRP A 293 -1.92 -5.53 -15.41
CA TRP A 293 -0.53 -5.60 -15.77
C TRP A 293 0.17 -6.91 -15.36
N ASN A 294 -0.23 -7.59 -14.34
CA ASN A 294 0.36 -8.83 -13.84
C ASN A 294 -0.55 -10.03 -13.91
N GLY A 295 -1.62 -10.01 -14.66
CA GLY A 295 -2.52 -11.17 -14.74
C GLY A 295 -3.19 -11.55 -13.43
N PHE A 296 -3.07 -10.72 -12.38
CA PHE A 296 -3.57 -11.03 -11.07
C PHE A 296 -4.53 -9.96 -10.55
N HIS A 297 -5.79 -10.34 -10.50
CA HIS A 297 -6.82 -9.64 -9.75
C HIS A 297 -7.11 -10.41 -8.46
N LEU A 298 -6.39 -10.10 -7.39
CA LEU A 298 -6.85 -10.50 -6.07
C LEU A 298 -8.02 -9.70 -5.59
N ALA A 299 -8.03 -8.42 -5.89
CA ALA A 299 -9.16 -7.62 -5.58
C ALA A 299 -10.26 -7.97 -6.54
N GLU A 300 -11.35 -8.47 -6.00
CA GLU A 300 -12.61 -8.25 -6.64
C GLU A 300 -12.71 -6.76 -6.95
N GLU A 301 -12.99 -6.40 -8.20
CA GLU A 301 -13.26 -5.02 -8.59
C GLU A 301 -14.19 -4.39 -7.55
N PRO A 302 -13.85 -3.21 -6.97
CA PRO A 302 -14.68 -2.57 -5.96
C PRO A 302 -16.13 -2.51 -6.44
N ARG A 303 -17.10 -2.80 -5.56
CA ARG A 303 -18.54 -2.88 -5.92
C ARG A 303 -19.00 -1.63 -6.66
N VAL A 304 -18.41 -0.47 -6.32
CA VAL A 304 -18.72 0.80 -6.98
C VAL A 304 -18.42 0.81 -8.48
N PHE A 305 -17.59 -0.09 -9.00
CA PHE A 305 -17.22 -0.18 -10.41
C PHE A 305 -17.82 -1.41 -11.13
N ARG A 306 -18.46 -2.35 -10.41
CA ARG A 306 -18.99 -3.60 -10.99
C ARG A 306 -20.22 -3.42 -11.92
N ASN A 307 -20.92 -2.31 -11.78
CA ASN A 307 -22.13 -2.01 -12.57
C ASN A 307 -21.79 -1.00 -13.68
N ARG A 308 -21.09 -1.45 -14.70
CA ARG A 308 -20.91 -0.72 -15.96
C ARG A 308 -21.74 -1.34 -17.06
#